data_90440822b33f9118daf1f90e92ff039d
#
_entry.id   90440822b33f9118daf1f90e92ff039d
#
_cell.length_a   1.000
_cell.length_b   1.000
_cell.length_c   1.000
_cell.angle_alpha   90.00
_cell.angle_beta   90.00
_cell.angle_gamma   90.00
#
_symmetry.space_group_name_H-M   'P 1'
#
loop_
_entity.id
_entity.type
_entity.pdbx_description
1 polymer ?
#
loop_
_entity_poly.entity_id
_entity_poly.type
_entity_poly.pdbx_seq_one_letter_code
_entity_poly.pdbx_strand_id
1 'polypeptide(L)'
;MTTASFPRAVLFDLDGTLLDSAPDFVATCNAMLAERGRASIDPAQLRPVVSKGSRAMLTAAFPDLDAADRDALIPEFLQRYEALIGQHAVLFDGVAGMLAALDAAGTVWGIVTNKPEYLARLILPQQGWQQRCAVLVGGDSLAERKPHPLPLLHAAQAIGIAAEDCVYVGDDERDIIAARAAAMPSVAALWGYRLHSDDPLAWQADVLVENAELLQLASLWPTRPAAPAQP
;
A
#
# COMPACT_ATOMS: atom_id res chain seq x y z
N MET A 1 14.93 -23.14 19.41
CA MET A 1 15.17 -22.35 18.19
C MET A 1 13.91 -22.47 17.34
N THR A 2 13.12 -21.41 17.22
CA THR A 2 11.98 -21.38 16.29
C THR A 2 12.53 -21.45 14.88
N THR A 3 12.13 -22.45 14.11
CA THR A 3 12.44 -22.53 12.68
C THR A 3 11.79 -21.35 11.98
N ALA A 4 12.57 -20.61 11.19
CA ALA A 4 12.04 -19.54 10.37
C ALA A 4 10.95 -20.09 9.44
N SER A 5 9.77 -19.47 9.45
CA SER A 5 8.64 -19.87 8.62
C SER A 5 7.96 -18.65 8.04
N PHE A 6 7.32 -18.79 6.90
CA PHE A 6 6.45 -17.76 6.37
C PHE A 6 5.24 -17.54 7.31
N PRO A 7 4.68 -16.32 7.38
CA PRO A 7 3.47 -16.03 8.15
C PRO A 7 2.27 -16.82 7.61
N ARG A 8 1.23 -16.98 8.43
CA ARG A 8 -0.02 -17.63 7.99
C ARG A 8 -0.76 -16.76 6.97
N ALA A 9 -0.73 -15.45 7.16
CA ALA A 9 -1.27 -14.51 6.21
C ALA A 9 -0.41 -13.24 6.12
N VAL A 10 -0.44 -12.59 4.95
CA VAL A 10 0.16 -11.27 4.72
C VAL A 10 -0.87 -10.35 4.10
N LEU A 11 -1.07 -9.18 4.71
CA LEU A 11 -1.88 -8.11 4.16
C LEU A 11 -0.95 -6.99 3.68
N PHE A 12 -1.18 -6.49 2.48
CA PHE A 12 -0.32 -5.49 1.84
C PHE A 12 -1.09 -4.19 1.60
N ASP A 13 -0.40 -3.05 1.71
CA ASP A 13 -0.84 -1.88 0.95
C ASP A 13 -0.62 -2.13 -0.55
N LEU A 14 -1.17 -1.30 -1.39
CA LEU A 14 -1.11 -1.43 -2.84
C LEU A 14 -0.13 -0.44 -3.46
N ASP A 15 -0.48 0.86 -3.45
CA ASP A 15 0.32 1.92 -4.07
C ASP A 15 1.57 2.22 -3.23
N GLY A 16 2.76 2.02 -3.76
CA GLY A 16 4.02 2.17 -3.02
C GLY A 16 4.53 0.89 -2.37
N THR A 17 3.72 -0.14 -2.28
CA THR A 17 4.10 -1.42 -1.66
C THR A 17 4.17 -2.55 -2.67
N LEU A 18 3.08 -2.89 -3.32
CA LEU A 18 3.04 -3.90 -4.38
C LEU A 18 3.24 -3.27 -5.76
N LEU A 19 2.64 -2.10 -5.99
CA LEU A 19 2.53 -1.48 -7.30
C LEU A 19 3.23 -0.10 -7.31
N ASP A 20 4.15 0.10 -8.23
CA ASP A 20 4.63 1.41 -8.62
C ASP A 20 3.61 2.07 -9.56
N SER A 21 2.63 2.74 -8.97
CA SER A 21 1.55 3.44 -9.66
C SER A 21 1.85 4.91 -9.95
N ALA A 22 3.00 5.43 -9.49
CA ALA A 22 3.38 6.83 -9.72
C ALA A 22 3.34 7.25 -11.20
N PRO A 23 3.74 6.41 -12.18
CA PRO A 23 3.66 6.78 -13.59
C PRO A 23 2.23 7.07 -14.06
N ASP A 24 1.23 6.29 -13.63
CA ASP A 24 -0.18 6.54 -13.95
C ASP A 24 -0.67 7.86 -13.34
N PHE A 25 -0.29 8.16 -12.09
CA PHE A 25 -0.64 9.42 -11.43
C PHE A 25 0.05 10.64 -12.07
N VAL A 26 1.30 10.50 -12.51
CA VAL A 26 2.01 11.54 -13.27
C VAL A 26 1.28 11.81 -14.59
N ALA A 27 0.91 10.77 -15.33
CA ALA A 27 0.15 10.91 -16.57
C ALA A 27 -1.21 11.60 -16.33
N THR A 28 -1.91 11.22 -15.25
CA THR A 28 -3.19 11.83 -14.84
C THR A 28 -3.02 13.33 -14.55
N CYS A 29 -2.07 13.70 -13.70
CA CYS A 29 -1.80 15.10 -13.38
C CYS A 29 -1.41 15.91 -14.61
N ASN A 30 -0.55 15.35 -15.48
CA ASN A 30 -0.10 16.02 -16.69
C ASN A 30 -1.22 16.24 -17.70
N ALA A 31 -2.16 15.30 -17.84
CA ALA A 31 -3.35 15.50 -18.66
C ALA A 31 -4.20 16.69 -18.12
N MET A 32 -4.41 16.77 -16.80
CA MET A 32 -5.15 17.87 -16.17
C MET A 32 -4.44 19.21 -16.32
N LEU A 33 -3.11 19.24 -16.20
CA LEU A 33 -2.29 20.44 -16.37
C LEU A 33 -2.33 20.93 -17.82
N ALA A 34 -2.16 20.03 -18.79
CA ALA A 34 -2.15 20.35 -20.22
C ALA A 34 -3.46 21.00 -20.69
N GLU A 35 -4.63 20.50 -20.25
CA GLU A 35 -5.93 21.10 -20.58
C GLU A 35 -6.12 22.50 -20.00
N ARG A 36 -5.35 22.84 -18.96
CA ARG A 36 -5.34 24.17 -18.37
C ARG A 36 -4.20 25.05 -18.88
N GLY A 37 -3.52 24.62 -19.93
CA GLY A 37 -2.38 25.34 -20.53
C GLY A 37 -1.18 25.50 -19.61
N ARG A 38 -1.00 24.57 -18.65
CA ARG A 38 0.06 24.59 -17.65
C ARG A 38 1.19 23.66 -18.07
N ALA A 39 2.40 23.92 -17.56
CA ALA A 39 3.55 23.04 -17.73
C ALA A 39 3.34 21.71 -16.98
N SER A 40 3.92 20.64 -17.50
CA SER A 40 3.89 19.32 -16.85
C SER A 40 4.64 19.33 -15.53
N ILE A 41 4.14 18.52 -14.57
CA ILE A 41 4.86 18.27 -13.31
C ILE A 41 6.00 17.26 -13.53
N ASP A 42 7.13 17.51 -12.87
CA ASP A 42 8.22 16.55 -12.81
C ASP A 42 7.80 15.31 -12.01
N PRO A 43 8.00 14.09 -12.54
CA PRO A 43 7.76 12.85 -11.78
C PRO A 43 8.44 12.82 -10.41
N ALA A 44 9.63 13.41 -10.26
CA ALA A 44 10.35 13.49 -9.01
C ALA A 44 9.63 14.34 -7.94
N GLN A 45 8.79 15.29 -8.35
CA GLN A 45 7.97 16.10 -7.45
C GLN A 45 6.69 15.38 -7.02
N LEU A 46 6.09 14.56 -7.90
CA LEU A 46 4.84 13.86 -7.62
C LEU A 46 5.06 12.55 -6.85
N ARG A 47 6.07 11.77 -7.24
CA ARG A 47 6.33 10.44 -6.70
C ARG A 47 6.35 10.37 -5.16
N PRO A 48 7.03 11.26 -4.42
CA PRO A 48 7.11 11.19 -2.96
C PRO A 48 5.76 11.36 -2.25
N VAL A 49 4.78 11.97 -2.90
CA VAL A 49 3.46 12.28 -2.29
C VAL A 49 2.36 11.29 -2.69
N VAL A 50 2.67 10.27 -3.50
CA VAL A 50 1.65 9.33 -4.01
C VAL A 50 0.92 8.63 -2.86
N SER A 51 1.66 8.05 -1.90
CA SER A 51 1.03 7.39 -0.73
C SER A 51 0.28 8.35 0.18
N LYS A 52 0.48 9.67 0.07
CA LYS A 52 -0.30 10.67 0.81
C LYS A 52 -1.68 10.94 0.16
N GLY A 53 -1.95 10.41 -1.03
CA GLY A 53 -3.24 10.40 -1.71
C GLY A 53 -3.50 11.60 -2.63
N SER A 54 -4.71 11.63 -3.22
CA SER A 54 -5.10 12.60 -4.27
C SER A 54 -4.91 14.06 -3.88
N ARG A 55 -5.24 14.44 -2.63
CA ARG A 55 -5.03 15.81 -2.15
C ARG A 55 -3.57 16.26 -2.19
N ALA A 56 -2.67 15.38 -1.75
CA ALA A 56 -1.24 15.68 -1.76
C ALA A 56 -0.70 15.79 -3.20
N MET A 57 -1.13 14.89 -4.09
CA MET A 57 -0.77 14.92 -5.50
C MET A 57 -1.29 16.18 -6.20
N LEU A 58 -2.55 16.58 -5.95
CA LEU A 58 -3.12 17.81 -6.48
C LEU A 58 -2.44 19.05 -5.90
N THR A 59 -1.98 19.01 -4.64
CA THR A 59 -1.19 20.11 -4.05
C THR A 59 0.15 20.27 -4.76
N ALA A 60 0.79 19.16 -5.12
CA ALA A 60 2.04 19.21 -5.89
C ALA A 60 1.83 19.67 -7.33
N ALA A 61 0.74 19.24 -7.99
CA ALA A 61 0.45 19.57 -9.38
C ALA A 61 -0.11 21.01 -9.57
N PHE A 62 -0.85 21.53 -8.58
CA PHE A 62 -1.52 22.84 -8.62
C PHE A 62 -1.18 23.67 -7.37
N PRO A 63 0.10 24.05 -7.18
CA PRO A 63 0.54 24.70 -5.94
C PRO A 63 -0.04 26.11 -5.75
N ASP A 64 -0.46 26.77 -6.82
CA ASP A 64 -1.03 28.11 -6.86
C ASP A 64 -2.55 28.15 -6.53
N LEU A 65 -3.24 27.01 -6.56
CA LEU A 65 -4.64 26.93 -6.17
C LEU A 65 -4.76 26.86 -4.64
N ASP A 66 -5.87 27.33 -4.10
CA ASP A 66 -6.18 27.13 -2.69
C ASP A 66 -6.69 25.69 -2.41
N ALA A 67 -6.93 25.37 -1.13
CA ALA A 67 -7.33 24.02 -0.73
C ALA A 67 -8.71 23.63 -1.28
N ALA A 68 -9.65 24.60 -1.32
CA ALA A 68 -11.02 24.35 -1.79
C ALA A 68 -11.05 24.08 -3.30
N ASP A 69 -10.30 24.87 -4.08
CA ASP A 69 -10.17 24.68 -5.51
C ASP A 69 -9.51 23.35 -5.85
N ARG A 70 -8.46 22.96 -5.11
CA ARG A 70 -7.84 21.63 -5.27
C ARG A 70 -8.78 20.48 -4.92
N ASP A 71 -9.56 20.63 -3.83
CA ASP A 71 -10.55 19.60 -3.46
C ASP A 71 -11.64 19.45 -4.52
N ALA A 72 -12.02 20.55 -5.19
CA ALA A 72 -12.97 20.52 -6.31
C ALA A 72 -12.43 19.75 -7.54
N LEU A 73 -11.10 19.61 -7.68
CA LEU A 73 -10.48 18.82 -8.74
C LEU A 73 -10.44 17.29 -8.47
N ILE A 74 -10.71 16.84 -7.23
CA ILE A 74 -10.61 15.43 -6.87
C ILE A 74 -11.50 14.53 -7.74
N PRO A 75 -12.78 14.84 -8.02
CA PRO A 75 -13.61 14.00 -8.88
C PRO A 75 -13.05 13.85 -10.29
N GLU A 76 -12.56 14.95 -10.89
CA GLU A 76 -11.93 14.92 -12.20
C GLU A 76 -10.65 14.07 -12.18
N PHE A 77 -9.80 14.25 -11.16
CA PHE A 77 -8.59 13.48 -10.97
C PHE A 77 -8.88 11.97 -10.91
N LEU A 78 -9.87 11.55 -10.10
CA LEU A 78 -10.24 10.14 -9.96
C LEU A 78 -10.79 9.56 -11.27
N GLN A 79 -11.66 10.31 -11.98
CA GLN A 79 -12.20 9.88 -13.28
C GLN A 79 -11.09 9.67 -14.33
N ARG A 80 -10.11 10.58 -14.39
CA ARG A 80 -8.99 10.49 -15.33
C ARG A 80 -8.05 9.35 -14.96
N TYR A 81 -7.78 9.21 -13.66
CA TYR A 81 -6.96 8.13 -13.16
C TYR A 81 -7.60 6.76 -13.47
N GLU A 82 -8.92 6.62 -13.32
CA GLU A 82 -9.64 5.39 -13.69
C GLU A 82 -9.41 5.00 -15.15
N ALA A 83 -9.39 5.98 -16.07
CA ALA A 83 -9.14 5.74 -17.49
C ALA A 83 -7.68 5.35 -17.81
N LEU A 84 -6.73 5.69 -16.93
CA LEU A 84 -5.29 5.44 -17.12
C LEU A 84 -4.75 4.31 -16.24
N ILE A 85 -5.56 3.82 -15.31
CA ILE A 85 -5.12 2.86 -14.29
C ILE A 85 -4.48 1.60 -14.92
N GLY A 86 -3.26 1.29 -14.50
CA GLY A 86 -2.51 0.13 -14.95
C GLY A 86 -1.89 0.23 -16.34
N GLN A 87 -1.97 1.40 -17.01
CA GLN A 87 -1.35 1.57 -18.33
C GLN A 87 0.17 1.76 -18.25
N HIS A 88 0.65 2.36 -17.16
CA HIS A 88 2.07 2.65 -16.94
C HIS A 88 2.59 2.11 -15.60
N ALA A 89 1.66 1.68 -14.73
CA ALA A 89 2.01 1.09 -13.45
C ALA A 89 2.69 -0.27 -13.64
N VAL A 90 3.72 -0.53 -12.81
CA VAL A 90 4.46 -1.80 -12.81
C VAL A 90 4.59 -2.31 -11.37
N LEU A 91 4.86 -3.60 -11.19
CA LEU A 91 5.23 -4.11 -9.87
C LEU A 91 6.59 -3.53 -9.46
N PHE A 92 6.76 -3.26 -8.17
CA PHE A 92 8.10 -3.00 -7.66
C PHE A 92 8.99 -4.22 -7.82
N ASP A 93 10.29 -3.98 -7.97
CA ASP A 93 11.29 -5.04 -8.11
C ASP A 93 11.20 -6.01 -6.93
N GLY A 94 11.23 -7.32 -7.24
CA GLY A 94 11.13 -8.39 -6.25
C GLY A 94 9.70 -8.76 -5.83
N VAL A 95 8.68 -7.93 -6.05
CA VAL A 95 7.29 -8.21 -5.61
C VAL A 95 6.73 -9.48 -6.24
N ALA A 96 6.94 -9.70 -7.54
CA ALA A 96 6.47 -10.91 -8.20
C ALA A 96 7.06 -12.18 -7.57
N GLY A 97 8.37 -12.17 -7.26
CA GLY A 97 9.07 -13.26 -6.59
C GLY A 97 8.60 -13.46 -5.14
N MET A 98 8.40 -12.36 -4.40
CA MET A 98 7.84 -12.40 -3.05
C MET A 98 6.46 -13.06 -3.01
N LEU A 99 5.52 -12.62 -3.87
CA LEU A 99 4.19 -13.21 -3.95
C LEU A 99 4.23 -14.68 -4.37
N ALA A 100 5.13 -15.07 -5.27
CA ALA A 100 5.32 -16.47 -5.66
C ALA A 100 5.85 -17.31 -4.50
N ALA A 101 6.75 -16.79 -3.68
CA ALA A 101 7.26 -17.48 -2.49
C ALA A 101 6.17 -17.68 -1.43
N LEU A 102 5.30 -16.68 -1.20
CA LEU A 102 4.14 -16.81 -0.32
C LEU A 102 3.17 -17.87 -0.81
N ASP A 103 2.83 -17.87 -2.10
CA ASP A 103 1.94 -18.89 -2.71
C ASP A 103 2.53 -20.29 -2.55
N ALA A 104 3.84 -20.46 -2.83
CA ALA A 104 4.53 -21.74 -2.69
C ALA A 104 4.56 -22.24 -1.23
N ALA A 105 4.59 -21.31 -0.27
CA ALA A 105 4.52 -21.63 1.16
C ALA A 105 3.09 -21.88 1.67
N GLY A 106 2.07 -21.68 0.82
CA GLY A 106 0.66 -21.76 1.23
C GLY A 106 0.21 -20.59 2.11
N THR A 107 0.95 -19.47 2.11
CA THR A 107 0.59 -18.27 2.83
C THR A 107 -0.56 -17.55 2.13
N VAL A 108 -1.63 -17.27 2.85
CA VAL A 108 -2.75 -16.46 2.35
C VAL A 108 -2.31 -15.00 2.26
N TRP A 109 -2.65 -14.29 1.18
CA TRP A 109 -2.38 -12.86 1.13
C TRP A 109 -3.56 -12.05 0.59
N GLY A 110 -3.61 -10.78 0.98
CA GLY A 110 -4.65 -9.85 0.60
C GLY A 110 -4.16 -8.41 0.55
N ILE A 111 -5.05 -7.50 0.16
CA ILE A 111 -4.76 -6.07 -0.01
C ILE A 111 -5.67 -5.25 0.91
N VAL A 112 -5.06 -4.33 1.67
CA VAL A 112 -5.76 -3.33 2.48
C VAL A 112 -5.15 -1.96 2.19
N THR A 113 -5.86 -1.13 1.44
CA THR A 113 -5.33 0.13 0.90
C THR A 113 -6.24 1.31 1.18
N ASN A 114 -5.68 2.53 1.22
CA ASN A 114 -6.48 3.77 1.26
C ASN A 114 -6.98 4.22 -0.12
N LYS A 115 -6.57 3.53 -1.19
CA LYS A 115 -7.15 3.70 -2.53
C LYS A 115 -8.63 3.33 -2.52
N PRO A 116 -9.53 4.07 -3.22
CA PRO A 116 -10.91 3.64 -3.38
C PRO A 116 -11.02 2.19 -3.89
N GLU A 117 -11.93 1.40 -3.29
CA GLU A 117 -12.03 -0.03 -3.56
C GLU A 117 -12.27 -0.34 -5.04
N TYR A 118 -13.14 0.43 -5.70
CA TYR A 118 -13.44 0.20 -7.10
C TYR A 118 -12.20 0.36 -8.01
N LEU A 119 -11.31 1.33 -7.70
CA LEU A 119 -10.05 1.51 -8.43
C LEU A 119 -9.06 0.38 -8.15
N ALA A 120 -8.96 -0.06 -6.88
CA ALA A 120 -8.10 -1.18 -6.54
C ALA A 120 -8.58 -2.49 -7.22
N ARG A 121 -9.89 -2.69 -7.35
CA ARG A 121 -10.47 -3.85 -8.06
C ARG A 121 -10.10 -3.91 -9.54
N LEU A 122 -9.94 -2.76 -10.22
CA LEU A 122 -9.53 -2.72 -11.62
C LEU A 122 -8.09 -3.23 -11.85
N ILE A 123 -7.25 -3.19 -10.81
CA ILE A 123 -5.84 -3.63 -10.88
C ILE A 123 -5.73 -5.16 -10.79
N LEU A 124 -6.58 -5.83 -10.00
CA LEU A 124 -6.48 -7.28 -9.78
C LEU A 124 -6.40 -8.10 -11.08
N PRO A 125 -7.28 -7.91 -12.08
CA PRO A 125 -7.20 -8.66 -13.33
C PRO A 125 -5.94 -8.36 -14.16
N GLN A 126 -5.45 -7.13 -14.10
CA GLN A 126 -4.28 -6.72 -14.86
C GLN A 126 -3.01 -7.41 -14.34
N GLN A 127 -2.97 -7.71 -13.03
CA GLN A 127 -1.86 -8.39 -12.36
C GLN A 127 -2.08 -9.92 -12.24
N GLY A 128 -3.20 -10.46 -12.71
CA GLY A 128 -3.54 -11.87 -12.53
C GLY A 128 -3.83 -12.27 -11.09
N TRP A 129 -4.30 -11.32 -10.26
CA TRP A 129 -4.49 -11.52 -8.81
C TRP A 129 -5.90 -11.93 -8.40
N GLN A 130 -6.88 -12.00 -9.32
CA GLN A 130 -8.29 -12.26 -8.99
C GLN A 130 -8.52 -13.55 -8.19
N GLN A 131 -7.69 -14.58 -8.44
CA GLN A 131 -7.78 -15.90 -7.79
C GLN A 131 -6.79 -16.03 -6.62
N ARG A 132 -5.83 -15.11 -6.50
CA ARG A 132 -4.73 -15.19 -5.53
C ARG A 132 -4.93 -14.27 -4.35
N CYS A 133 -5.46 -13.07 -4.58
CA CYS A 133 -5.77 -12.10 -3.53
C CYS A 133 -7.02 -12.56 -2.76
N ALA A 134 -6.85 -13.03 -1.53
CA ALA A 134 -7.92 -13.62 -0.73
C ALA A 134 -8.92 -12.57 -0.22
N VAL A 135 -8.47 -11.32 -0.03
CA VAL A 135 -9.31 -10.22 0.43
C VAL A 135 -8.79 -8.89 -0.11
N LEU A 136 -9.69 -8.01 -0.51
CA LEU A 136 -9.41 -6.62 -0.87
C LEU A 136 -10.29 -5.69 -0.04
N VAL A 137 -9.67 -4.77 0.69
CA VAL A 137 -10.33 -3.69 1.44
C VAL A 137 -9.78 -2.36 0.95
N GLY A 138 -10.63 -1.53 0.38
CA GLY A 138 -10.29 -0.18 -0.08
C GLY A 138 -10.53 0.89 0.97
N GLY A 139 -10.14 2.12 0.67
CA GLY A 139 -10.24 3.25 1.59
C GLY A 139 -11.66 3.73 1.89
N ASP A 140 -12.62 3.26 1.13
CA ASP A 140 -14.07 3.55 1.22
C ASP A 140 -14.91 2.30 1.48
N SER A 141 -14.30 1.13 1.68
CA SER A 141 -15.02 -0.12 1.97
C SER A 141 -15.68 -0.13 3.35
N LEU A 142 -15.15 0.64 4.31
CA LEU A 142 -15.58 0.68 5.70
C LEU A 142 -15.73 2.11 6.19
N ALA A 143 -16.27 2.28 7.41
CA ALA A 143 -16.43 3.60 8.03
C ALA A 143 -15.09 4.31 8.31
N GLU A 144 -14.03 3.53 8.51
CA GLU A 144 -12.69 4.03 8.82
C GLU A 144 -11.67 3.45 7.84
N ARG A 145 -10.57 4.19 7.64
CA ARG A 145 -9.42 3.82 6.81
C ARG A 145 -8.12 3.93 7.59
N LYS A 146 -7.02 3.40 7.08
CA LYS A 146 -5.68 3.56 7.70
C LYS A 146 -5.36 5.05 7.92
N PRO A 147 -4.91 5.46 9.11
CA PRO A 147 -4.26 4.67 10.16
C PRO A 147 -5.18 3.97 11.19
N HIS A 148 -6.52 4.02 11.03
CA HIS A 148 -7.42 3.28 11.91
C HIS A 148 -7.25 1.76 11.68
N PRO A 149 -7.26 0.89 12.74
CA PRO A 149 -7.04 -0.55 12.61
C PRO A 149 -8.19 -1.32 11.95
N LEU A 150 -9.38 -0.74 11.87
CA LEU A 150 -10.59 -1.41 11.40
C LEU A 150 -10.41 -2.14 10.06
N PRO A 151 -9.78 -1.57 9.01
CA PRO A 151 -9.60 -2.26 7.73
C PRO A 151 -8.75 -3.53 7.85
N LEU A 152 -7.69 -3.50 8.66
CA LEU A 152 -6.80 -4.63 8.88
C LEU A 152 -7.51 -5.74 9.66
N LEU A 153 -8.23 -5.38 10.73
CA LEU A 153 -9.01 -6.33 11.52
C LEU A 153 -10.13 -6.98 10.71
N HIS A 154 -10.82 -6.18 9.86
CA HIS A 154 -11.83 -6.68 8.94
C HIS A 154 -11.24 -7.67 7.94
N ALA A 155 -10.09 -7.34 7.33
CA ALA A 155 -9.43 -8.23 6.38
C ALA A 155 -8.99 -9.55 7.04
N ALA A 156 -8.39 -9.50 8.22
CA ALA A 156 -8.00 -10.70 8.99
C ALA A 156 -9.21 -11.57 9.32
N GLN A 157 -10.32 -10.96 9.75
CA GLN A 157 -11.59 -11.67 9.99
C GLN A 157 -12.14 -12.33 8.71
N ALA A 158 -12.12 -11.61 7.58
CA ALA A 158 -12.64 -12.10 6.31
C ALA A 158 -11.89 -13.34 5.80
N ILE A 159 -10.58 -13.43 6.06
CA ILE A 159 -9.76 -14.61 5.72
C ILE A 159 -9.73 -15.67 6.81
N GLY A 160 -10.38 -15.45 7.95
CA GLY A 160 -10.46 -16.41 9.06
C GLY A 160 -9.14 -16.65 9.81
N ILE A 161 -8.24 -15.65 9.83
CA ILE A 161 -6.94 -15.72 10.52
C ILE A 161 -6.88 -14.61 11.57
N ALA A 162 -6.41 -14.94 12.79
CA ALA A 162 -6.27 -13.95 13.85
C ALA A 162 -5.29 -12.84 13.45
N ALA A 163 -5.56 -11.59 13.86
CA ALA A 163 -4.73 -10.44 13.46
C ALA A 163 -3.27 -10.63 13.87
N GLU A 164 -3.00 -11.20 15.04
CA GLU A 164 -1.66 -11.50 15.53
C GLU A 164 -0.90 -12.58 14.73
N ASP A 165 -1.60 -13.37 13.90
CA ASP A 165 -1.04 -14.39 13.00
C ASP A 165 -0.90 -13.87 11.55
N CYS A 166 -1.34 -12.64 11.28
CA CYS A 166 -1.14 -11.93 10.04
C CYS A 166 0.08 -11.00 10.16
N VAL A 167 0.70 -10.67 9.03
CA VAL A 167 1.71 -9.61 8.93
C VAL A 167 1.16 -8.54 8.00
N TYR A 168 1.33 -7.26 8.36
CA TYR A 168 1.02 -6.15 7.47
C TYR A 168 2.28 -5.56 6.86
N VAL A 169 2.26 -5.29 5.54
CA VAL A 169 3.38 -4.68 4.79
C VAL A 169 2.89 -3.39 4.14
N GLY A 170 3.56 -2.28 4.40
CA GLY A 170 3.22 -0.98 3.83
C GLY A 170 4.41 -0.01 3.81
N ASP A 171 4.30 1.07 3.02
CA ASP A 171 5.37 2.05 2.78
C ASP A 171 5.13 3.42 3.45
N ASP A 172 4.02 3.57 4.17
CA ASP A 172 3.64 4.83 4.83
C ASP A 172 3.46 4.64 6.35
N GLU A 173 3.74 5.69 7.14
CA GLU A 173 3.57 5.66 8.60
C GLU A 173 2.18 5.20 9.03
N ARG A 174 1.13 5.55 8.27
CA ARG A 174 -0.26 5.14 8.55
C ARG A 174 -0.45 3.63 8.50
N ASP A 175 0.36 2.92 7.73
CA ASP A 175 0.35 1.46 7.62
C ASP A 175 0.80 0.84 8.93
N ILE A 176 1.91 1.35 9.45
CA ILE A 176 2.52 0.85 10.67
C ILE A 176 1.67 1.21 11.89
N ILE A 177 1.09 2.42 11.92
CA ILE A 177 0.14 2.81 12.98
C ILE A 177 -1.08 1.89 12.98
N ALA A 178 -1.67 1.61 11.80
CA ALA A 178 -2.83 0.73 11.69
C ALA A 178 -2.50 -0.70 12.14
N ALA A 179 -1.35 -1.24 11.71
CA ALA A 179 -0.89 -2.58 12.07
C ALA A 179 -0.69 -2.71 13.59
N ARG A 180 0.01 -1.77 14.21
CA ARG A 180 0.22 -1.74 15.67
C ARG A 180 -1.11 -1.67 16.43
N ALA A 181 -2.03 -0.80 16.00
CA ALA A 181 -3.35 -0.67 16.62
C ALA A 181 -4.22 -1.93 16.42
N ALA A 182 -3.97 -2.73 15.38
CA ALA A 182 -4.58 -4.03 15.14
C ALA A 182 -3.89 -5.20 15.86
N ALA A 183 -2.81 -4.95 16.63
CA ALA A 183 -1.90 -5.96 17.19
C ALA A 183 -1.35 -6.94 16.14
N MET A 184 -1.12 -6.43 14.93
CA MET A 184 -0.60 -7.17 13.78
C MET A 184 0.88 -6.84 13.59
N PRO A 185 1.78 -7.83 13.53
CA PRO A 185 3.18 -7.62 13.15
C PRO A 185 3.31 -6.87 11.84
N SER A 186 4.32 -6.01 11.71
CA SER A 186 4.43 -5.06 10.61
C SER A 186 5.81 -5.05 9.95
N VAL A 187 5.80 -4.82 8.63
CA VAL A 187 6.99 -4.59 7.81
C VAL A 187 6.87 -3.23 7.14
N ALA A 188 7.85 -2.36 7.37
CA ALA A 188 7.97 -1.11 6.61
C ALA A 188 8.72 -1.37 5.30
N ALA A 189 8.04 -1.13 4.18
CA ALA A 189 8.56 -1.28 2.82
C ALA A 189 9.35 -0.03 2.42
N LEU A 190 10.70 -0.10 2.50
CA LEU A 190 11.56 1.06 2.25
C LEU A 190 11.76 1.38 0.76
N TRP A 191 11.26 0.55 -0.13
CA TRP A 191 11.28 0.77 -1.59
C TRP A 191 10.13 1.65 -2.11
N GLY A 192 9.14 1.96 -1.26
CA GLY A 192 7.92 2.68 -1.63
C GLY A 192 8.09 4.20 -1.76
N TYR A 193 6.97 4.92 -1.61
CA TYR A 193 6.93 6.36 -1.75
C TYR A 193 7.13 7.04 -0.40
N ARG A 194 8.12 7.90 -0.31
CA ARG A 194 8.45 8.61 0.94
C ARG A 194 8.76 10.06 0.67
N LEU A 195 8.30 10.92 1.56
CA LEU A 195 8.80 12.28 1.63
C LEU A 195 10.25 12.25 2.14
N HIS A 196 11.04 13.24 1.76
CA HIS A 196 12.40 13.37 2.28
C HIS A 196 12.43 13.57 3.82
N SER A 197 11.34 14.08 4.38
CA SER A 197 11.16 14.28 5.83
C SER A 197 10.68 13.04 6.58
N ASP A 198 10.26 11.98 5.89
CA ASP A 198 9.77 10.76 6.54
C ASP A 198 10.95 9.99 7.14
N ASP A 199 10.81 9.59 8.40
CA ASP A 199 11.79 8.76 9.13
C ASP A 199 11.17 7.38 9.45
N PRO A 200 11.38 6.36 8.59
CA PRO A 200 10.82 5.03 8.83
C PRO A 200 11.30 4.35 10.13
N LEU A 201 12.45 4.75 10.66
CA LEU A 201 12.93 4.25 11.96
C LEU A 201 12.02 4.72 13.11
N ALA A 202 11.44 5.93 12.97
CA ALA A 202 10.52 6.47 13.96
C ALA A 202 9.12 5.80 13.92
N TRP A 203 8.74 5.13 12.82
CA TRP A 203 7.42 4.50 12.69
C TRP A 203 7.22 3.31 13.62
N GLN A 204 8.32 2.69 14.08
CA GLN A 204 8.30 1.55 14.99
C GLN A 204 7.68 0.28 14.36
N ALA A 205 7.99 0.03 13.08
CA ALA A 205 7.71 -1.25 12.46
C ALA A 205 8.55 -2.36 13.10
N ASP A 206 8.03 -3.60 13.11
CA ASP A 206 8.79 -4.74 13.64
C ASP A 206 10.01 -5.07 12.78
N VAL A 207 9.89 -4.87 11.46
CA VAL A 207 10.98 -5.08 10.49
C VAL A 207 10.96 -3.96 9.45
N LEU A 208 12.15 -3.47 9.08
CA LEU A 208 12.35 -2.56 7.96
C LEU A 208 13.05 -3.33 6.83
N VAL A 209 12.54 -3.24 5.61
CA VAL A 209 13.05 -4.01 4.47
C VAL A 209 13.31 -3.09 3.28
N GLU A 210 14.54 -3.11 2.75
CA GLU A 210 14.99 -2.22 1.68
C GLU A 210 14.39 -2.55 0.30
N ASN A 211 14.09 -3.81 0.03
CA ASN A 211 13.48 -4.26 -1.21
C ASN A 211 12.63 -5.53 -1.01
N ALA A 212 11.63 -5.75 -1.86
CA ALA A 212 10.70 -6.86 -1.72
C ALA A 212 11.35 -8.23 -1.98
N GLU A 213 12.47 -8.30 -2.69
CA GLU A 213 13.18 -9.56 -2.95
C GLU A 213 13.62 -10.24 -1.65
N LEU A 214 14.01 -9.46 -0.64
CA LEU A 214 14.40 -9.97 0.67
C LEU A 214 13.28 -10.74 1.37
N LEU A 215 12.02 -10.40 1.12
CA LEU A 215 10.85 -11.09 1.69
C LEU A 215 10.54 -12.45 1.05
N GLN A 216 11.33 -12.90 0.07
CA GLN A 216 11.34 -14.29 -0.38
C GLN A 216 11.97 -15.23 0.65
N LEU A 217 12.68 -14.70 1.64
CA LEU A 217 13.32 -15.46 2.71
C LEU A 217 12.43 -15.52 3.94
N ALA A 218 12.05 -16.72 4.36
CA ALA A 218 11.21 -16.94 5.54
C ALA A 218 11.78 -16.30 6.83
N SER A 219 13.10 -16.16 6.92
CA SER A 219 13.80 -15.61 8.09
C SER A 219 13.64 -14.09 8.27
N LEU A 220 13.14 -13.37 7.27
CA LEU A 220 12.97 -11.91 7.32
C LEU A 220 11.55 -11.47 7.68
N TRP A 221 10.61 -12.41 7.78
CA TRP A 221 9.28 -12.10 8.26
C TRP A 221 9.27 -11.95 9.78
N PRO A 222 8.55 -10.96 10.35
CA PRO A 222 8.42 -10.83 11.79
C PRO A 222 7.76 -12.09 12.36
N THR A 223 8.33 -12.62 13.44
CA THR A 223 7.75 -13.75 14.16
C THR A 223 6.98 -13.22 15.36
N ARG A 224 5.83 -13.83 15.65
CA ARG A 224 5.11 -13.54 16.88
C ARG A 224 6.06 -13.71 18.09
N PRO A 225 6.12 -12.74 19.03
CA PRO A 225 6.76 -12.97 20.29
C PRO A 225 6.16 -14.23 20.94
N ALA A 226 7.00 -15.16 21.40
CA ALA A 226 6.51 -16.31 22.13
C ALA A 226 5.61 -15.84 23.27
N ALA A 227 4.38 -16.35 23.34
CA ALA A 227 3.51 -16.04 24.46
C ALA A 227 4.28 -16.31 25.78
N PRO A 228 4.23 -15.40 26.77
CA PRO A 228 4.86 -15.69 28.06
C PRO A 228 4.32 -17.03 28.57
N ALA A 229 5.22 -17.92 28.97
CA ALA A 229 4.84 -19.20 29.56
C ALA A 229 3.85 -18.90 30.68
N GLN A 230 2.63 -19.44 30.58
CA GLN A 230 1.67 -19.31 31.66
C GLN A 230 2.26 -20.01 32.90
N PRO A 231 2.18 -19.37 34.09
CA PRO A 231 2.73 -19.92 35.31
C PRO A 231 2.03 -21.20 35.76
#